data_13d1527c3a3bd75d82ae6669a90b8d99
#
_entry.id   13d1527c3a3bd75d82ae6669a90b8d99
#
_cell.length_a   1.000
_cell.length_b   1.000
_cell.length_c   1.000
_cell.angle_alpha   90.00
_cell.angle_beta   90.00
_cell.angle_gamma   90.00
#
_symmetry.space_group_name_H-M   'P 1'
#
loop_
_entity.id
_entity.type
_entity.pdbx_description
1 polymer ?
#
loop_
_entity_poly.entity_id
_entity_poly.type
_entity_poly.pdbx_seq_one_letter_code
_entity_poly.pdbx_strand_id
1 'polypeptide(L)'
;TGLVEKKGIIYIWTNKNLKSRNLEIKVRKELGIEQKLLNQKEVLDLEPNLKPVFDAGVIYESAMHARDPHGILKKIFKLFLERGGKFIQANIKNLEQINKNETAIRSENDEYKFEKTVVASGAFSKSLTDQLGENIPLDTERGYHVHFKDCDHLLSRPVIFSNRGFGIPPMEQGLRVVGTVEFGGLDNPPS
;
A
#
# COMPACT_ATOMS: atom_id res chain seq x y z
N THR A 1 -5.66 -18.40 7.16
CA THR A 1 -6.45 -17.16 7.26
C THR A 1 -6.79 -16.52 5.91
N GLY A 2 -6.16 -16.88 4.80
CA GLY A 2 -6.44 -16.46 3.41
C GLY A 2 -6.26 -14.97 3.08
N LEU A 3 -6.08 -14.09 4.06
CA LEU A 3 -5.98 -12.63 3.85
C LEU A 3 -4.60 -12.17 3.40
N VAL A 4 -3.57 -12.91 3.79
CA VAL A 4 -2.16 -12.63 3.48
C VAL A 4 -1.52 -13.91 2.98
N GLU A 5 -0.77 -13.84 1.90
CA GLU A 5 0.03 -14.94 1.36
C GLU A 5 1.53 -14.65 1.46
N LYS A 6 2.28 -15.68 1.82
CA LYS A 6 3.73 -15.65 1.96
C LYS A 6 4.35 -16.49 0.83
N LYS A 7 4.29 -15.96 -0.39
CA LYS A 7 4.81 -16.61 -1.60
C LYS A 7 5.92 -15.82 -2.29
N GLY A 8 6.39 -14.75 -1.65
CA GLY A 8 7.36 -13.84 -2.23
C GLY A 8 6.74 -12.87 -3.24
N ILE A 9 7.59 -11.99 -3.77
CA ILE A 9 7.28 -11.01 -4.82
C ILE A 9 8.37 -11.10 -5.89
N ILE A 10 8.00 -11.12 -7.16
CA ILE A 10 8.95 -11.11 -8.28
C ILE A 10 8.97 -9.73 -8.94
N TYR A 11 10.15 -9.16 -9.09
CA TYR A 11 10.40 -8.00 -9.93
C TYR A 11 11.02 -8.48 -11.24
N ILE A 12 10.47 -8.05 -12.37
CA ILE A 12 10.96 -8.39 -13.71
C ILE A 12 11.32 -7.13 -14.49
N TRP A 13 12.27 -7.25 -15.43
CA TRP A 13 12.74 -6.14 -16.25
C TRP A 13 13.31 -6.59 -17.60
N THR A 14 13.42 -5.67 -18.54
CA THR A 14 14.14 -5.85 -19.80
C THR A 14 15.61 -5.42 -19.66
N ASN A 15 16.50 -6.07 -20.39
CA ASN A 15 17.96 -6.05 -20.21
C ASN A 15 18.62 -4.66 -20.31
N LYS A 16 17.97 -3.68 -20.87
CA LYS A 16 18.56 -2.35 -21.10
C LYS A 16 18.91 -1.57 -19.82
N ASN A 17 18.51 -2.04 -18.62
CA ASN A 17 18.65 -1.31 -17.36
C ASN A 17 19.36 -2.07 -16.22
N LEU A 18 20.14 -3.10 -16.53
CA LEU A 18 20.86 -3.88 -15.49
C LEU A 18 21.77 -3.03 -14.60
N LYS A 19 22.43 -1.99 -15.15
CA LYS A 19 23.34 -1.14 -14.36
C LYS A 19 22.62 -0.37 -13.24
N SER A 20 21.41 0.13 -13.49
CA SER A 20 20.62 0.83 -12.45
C SER A 20 20.13 -0.11 -11.36
N ARG A 21 19.91 -1.38 -11.72
CA ARG A 21 19.44 -2.41 -10.79
C ARG A 21 20.54 -2.96 -9.88
N ASN A 22 21.79 -2.95 -10.34
CA ASN A 22 22.92 -3.43 -9.54
C ASN A 22 23.05 -2.67 -8.22
N LEU A 23 22.80 -1.36 -8.20
CA LEU A 23 22.83 -0.58 -6.97
C LEU A 23 21.71 -1.01 -6.01
N GLU A 24 20.49 -1.16 -6.51
CA GLU A 24 19.32 -1.58 -5.72
C GLU A 24 19.54 -2.98 -5.12
N ILE A 25 20.02 -3.93 -5.92
CA ILE A 25 20.35 -5.29 -5.50
C ILE A 25 21.46 -5.28 -4.43
N LYS A 26 22.50 -4.46 -4.63
CA LYS A 26 23.60 -4.31 -3.69
C LYS A 26 23.14 -3.75 -2.35
N VAL A 27 22.40 -2.64 -2.36
CA VAL A 27 21.88 -2.00 -1.13
C VAL A 27 21.01 -2.97 -0.34
N ARG A 28 20.10 -3.69 -1.00
CA ARG A 28 19.25 -4.67 -0.32
C ARG A 28 20.07 -5.81 0.29
N LYS A 29 21.11 -6.28 -0.41
CA LYS A 29 22.01 -7.30 0.12
C LYS A 29 22.77 -6.80 1.36
N GLU A 30 23.27 -5.56 1.35
CA GLU A 30 23.93 -4.93 2.48
C GLU A 30 23.00 -4.77 3.69
N LEU A 31 21.68 -4.56 3.44
CA LEU A 31 20.64 -4.51 4.46
C LEU A 31 20.15 -5.90 4.93
N GLY A 32 20.78 -6.98 4.47
CA GLY A 32 20.43 -8.35 4.86
C GLY A 32 19.11 -8.86 4.25
N ILE A 33 18.62 -8.22 3.20
CA ILE A 33 17.41 -8.66 2.50
C ILE A 33 17.74 -9.81 1.57
N GLU A 34 17.19 -10.98 1.85
CA GLU A 34 17.34 -12.16 1.01
C GLU A 34 16.67 -11.94 -0.35
N GLN A 35 17.44 -12.20 -1.41
CA GLN A 35 16.99 -12.04 -2.78
C GLN A 35 17.69 -13.04 -3.69
N LYS A 36 16.96 -13.56 -4.68
CA LYS A 36 17.50 -14.47 -5.69
C LYS A 36 17.27 -13.87 -7.07
N LEU A 37 18.37 -13.70 -7.83
CA LEU A 37 18.30 -13.34 -9.25
C LEU A 37 17.77 -14.52 -10.05
N LEU A 38 16.92 -14.24 -11.02
CA LEU A 38 16.27 -15.22 -11.88
C LEU A 38 16.50 -14.84 -13.35
N ASN A 39 16.84 -15.82 -14.17
CA ASN A 39 16.74 -15.68 -15.61
C ASN A 39 15.27 -15.79 -16.06
N GLN A 40 14.99 -15.50 -17.35
CA GLN A 40 13.64 -15.52 -17.90
C GLN A 40 12.94 -16.87 -17.69
N LYS A 41 13.66 -17.99 -17.92
CA LYS A 41 13.11 -19.34 -17.77
C LYS A 41 12.71 -19.61 -16.32
N GLU A 42 13.58 -19.29 -15.35
CA GLU A 42 13.27 -19.47 -13.92
C GLU A 42 12.05 -18.66 -13.47
N VAL A 43 11.87 -17.45 -14.02
CA VAL A 43 10.63 -16.66 -13.77
C VAL A 43 9.42 -17.34 -14.34
N LEU A 44 9.50 -17.87 -15.58
CA LEU A 44 8.38 -18.58 -16.22
C LEU A 44 8.07 -19.93 -15.55
N ASP A 45 9.08 -20.60 -15.00
CA ASP A 45 8.88 -21.82 -14.20
C ASP A 45 8.09 -21.52 -12.91
N LEU A 46 8.26 -20.32 -12.32
CA LEU A 46 7.52 -19.85 -11.14
C LEU A 46 6.11 -19.31 -11.49
N GLU A 47 5.99 -18.62 -12.63
CA GLU A 47 4.75 -17.98 -13.11
C GLU A 47 4.51 -18.30 -14.58
N PRO A 48 3.99 -19.49 -14.89
CA PRO A 48 3.91 -20.02 -16.27
C PRO A 48 2.96 -19.22 -17.18
N ASN A 49 2.04 -18.47 -16.60
CA ASN A 49 1.08 -17.65 -17.37
C ASN A 49 1.64 -16.30 -17.81
N LEU A 50 2.86 -15.93 -17.40
CA LEU A 50 3.51 -14.73 -17.90
C LEU A 50 3.96 -14.90 -19.35
N LYS A 51 3.77 -13.84 -20.15
CA LYS A 51 4.43 -13.76 -21.45
C LYS A 51 5.90 -13.41 -21.29
N PRO A 52 6.83 -13.99 -22.10
CA PRO A 52 8.27 -13.75 -22.00
C PRO A 52 8.69 -12.39 -22.60
N VAL A 53 8.08 -11.31 -22.12
CA VAL A 53 8.34 -9.91 -22.54
C VAL A 53 9.34 -9.18 -21.63
N PHE A 54 10.13 -9.94 -20.90
CA PHE A 54 11.19 -9.48 -19.98
C PHE A 54 12.43 -10.38 -20.15
N ASP A 55 13.58 -9.99 -19.64
CA ASP A 55 14.82 -10.75 -19.79
C ASP A 55 15.28 -11.41 -18.49
N ALA A 56 15.01 -10.78 -17.36
CA ALA A 56 15.43 -11.27 -16.05
C ALA A 56 14.49 -10.80 -14.95
N GLY A 57 14.67 -11.34 -13.75
CA GLY A 57 13.95 -10.97 -12.57
C GLY A 57 14.75 -11.13 -11.29
N VAL A 58 14.16 -10.71 -10.18
CA VAL A 58 14.58 -10.99 -8.82
C VAL A 58 13.37 -11.37 -7.99
N ILE A 59 13.50 -12.43 -7.20
CA ILE A 59 12.48 -12.81 -6.23
C ILE A 59 12.93 -12.46 -4.81
N TYR A 60 12.00 -11.95 -4.02
CA TYR A 60 12.09 -11.74 -2.58
C TYR A 60 11.18 -12.76 -1.91
N GLU A 61 11.71 -13.93 -1.56
CA GLU A 61 10.93 -15.09 -1.08
C GLU A 61 10.25 -14.83 0.28
N SER A 62 10.91 -14.03 1.13
CA SER A 62 10.36 -13.64 2.44
C SER A 62 9.22 -12.62 2.37
N ALA A 63 9.01 -12.00 1.22
CA ALA A 63 7.95 -11.00 1.05
C ALA A 63 6.56 -11.63 1.13
N MET A 64 5.61 -10.84 1.61
CA MET A 64 4.21 -11.21 1.73
C MET A 64 3.33 -10.19 1.01
N HIS A 65 2.17 -10.61 0.57
CA HIS A 65 1.17 -9.69 0.04
C HIS A 65 -0.20 -9.92 0.66
N ALA A 66 -0.97 -8.84 0.78
CA ALA A 66 -2.35 -8.90 1.22
C ALA A 66 -3.25 -9.26 0.04
N ARG A 67 -3.94 -10.39 0.11
CA ARG A 67 -4.97 -10.76 -0.88
C ARG A 67 -6.26 -10.00 -0.69
N ASP A 68 -6.60 -9.71 0.58
CA ASP A 68 -7.77 -8.92 0.97
C ASP A 68 -7.40 -7.88 2.03
N PRO A 69 -6.93 -6.68 1.63
CA PRO A 69 -6.64 -5.58 2.56
C PRO A 69 -7.87 -5.13 3.36
N HIS A 70 -9.06 -5.17 2.75
CA HIS A 70 -10.31 -4.80 3.43
C HIS A 70 -10.69 -5.81 4.52
N GLY A 71 -10.55 -7.11 4.24
CA GLY A 71 -10.74 -8.15 5.23
C GLY A 71 -9.76 -8.07 6.40
N ILE A 72 -8.50 -7.68 6.14
CA ILE A 72 -7.52 -7.40 7.20
C ILE A 72 -8.04 -6.28 8.10
N LEU A 73 -8.44 -5.14 7.51
CA LEU A 73 -8.97 -3.99 8.26
C LEU A 73 -10.19 -4.38 9.08
N LYS A 74 -11.15 -5.12 8.51
CA LYS A 74 -12.33 -5.61 9.23
C LYS A 74 -11.98 -6.46 10.45
N LYS A 75 -10.98 -7.35 10.32
CA LYS A 75 -10.56 -8.19 11.45
C LYS A 75 -9.89 -7.37 12.55
N ILE A 76 -9.05 -6.40 12.19
CA ILE A 76 -8.42 -5.48 13.16
C ILE A 76 -9.50 -4.66 13.87
N PHE A 77 -10.47 -4.13 13.12
CA PHE A 77 -11.58 -3.35 13.67
C PHE A 77 -12.46 -4.19 14.62
N LYS A 78 -12.78 -5.42 14.24
CA LYS A 78 -13.51 -6.36 15.12
C LYS A 78 -12.76 -6.59 16.42
N LEU A 79 -11.45 -6.87 16.35
CA LEU A 79 -10.61 -7.07 17.54
C LEU A 79 -10.55 -5.81 18.42
N PHE A 80 -10.51 -4.61 17.81
CA PHE A 80 -10.57 -3.35 18.53
C PHE A 80 -11.86 -3.23 19.36
N LEU A 81 -13.02 -3.53 18.77
CA LEU A 81 -14.31 -3.50 19.45
C LEU A 81 -14.38 -4.56 20.57
N GLU A 82 -13.92 -5.78 20.31
CA GLU A 82 -13.87 -6.88 21.31
C GLU A 82 -12.99 -6.54 22.53
N ARG A 83 -11.99 -5.67 22.31
CA ARG A 83 -11.12 -5.16 23.40
C ARG A 83 -11.68 -3.91 24.11
N GLY A 84 -12.93 -3.56 23.87
CA GLY A 84 -13.60 -2.42 24.50
C GLY A 84 -13.38 -1.09 23.79
N GLY A 85 -12.82 -1.10 22.58
CA GLY A 85 -12.73 0.10 21.74
C GLY A 85 -14.11 0.61 21.37
N LYS A 86 -14.24 1.94 21.26
CA LYS A 86 -15.49 2.59 20.83
C LYS A 86 -15.27 3.23 19.46
N PHE A 87 -16.21 3.03 18.57
CA PHE A 87 -16.23 3.66 17.25
C PHE A 87 -17.31 4.72 17.16
N ILE A 88 -16.94 5.90 16.71
CA ILE A 88 -17.86 7.01 16.44
C ILE A 88 -17.69 7.39 14.97
N GLN A 89 -18.76 7.32 14.21
CA GLN A 89 -18.76 7.79 12.84
C GLN A 89 -19.12 9.27 12.82
N ALA A 90 -18.13 10.13 12.59
CA ALA A 90 -18.29 11.56 12.53
C ALA A 90 -17.34 12.19 11.50
N ASN A 91 -17.79 13.28 10.87
CA ASN A 91 -16.95 14.08 9.99
C ASN A 91 -16.26 15.17 10.84
N ILE A 92 -14.99 14.92 11.16
CA ILE A 92 -14.20 15.84 11.99
C ILE A 92 -13.79 17.05 11.18
N LYS A 93 -14.15 18.24 11.67
CA LYS A 93 -13.86 19.53 11.05
C LYS A 93 -12.76 20.30 11.78
N ASN A 94 -12.74 20.21 13.10
CA ASN A 94 -11.83 20.99 13.91
C ASN A 94 -11.10 20.11 14.93
N LEU A 95 -9.83 20.48 15.12
CA LEU A 95 -8.96 19.90 16.11
C LEU A 95 -8.28 21.05 16.86
N GLU A 96 -8.40 21.07 18.20
CA GLU A 96 -7.87 22.13 19.05
C GLU A 96 -7.18 21.52 20.26
N GLN A 97 -5.96 21.97 20.55
CA GLN A 97 -5.31 21.64 21.80
C GLN A 97 -5.75 22.64 22.88
N ILE A 98 -6.58 22.17 23.83
CA ILE A 98 -7.10 23.00 24.93
C ILE A 98 -5.99 23.31 25.93
N ASN A 99 -5.20 22.28 26.29
CA ASN A 99 -4.07 22.38 27.18
C ASN A 99 -3.09 21.22 26.96
N LYS A 100 -2.04 21.09 27.76
CA LYS A 100 -1.02 20.04 27.63
C LYS A 100 -1.57 18.61 27.69
N ASN A 101 -2.72 18.41 28.31
CA ASN A 101 -3.30 17.11 28.60
C ASN A 101 -4.70 16.92 27.97
N GLU A 102 -5.15 17.84 27.12
CA GLU A 102 -6.50 17.74 26.59
C GLU A 102 -6.58 18.33 25.18
N THR A 103 -7.16 17.53 24.28
CA THR A 103 -7.46 17.89 22.89
C THR A 103 -8.97 17.81 22.67
N ALA A 104 -9.56 18.86 22.09
CA ALA A 104 -10.94 18.85 21.62
C ALA A 104 -11.00 18.51 20.14
N ILE A 105 -11.91 17.63 19.80
CA ILE A 105 -12.22 17.20 18.42
C ILE A 105 -13.66 17.55 18.15
N ARG A 106 -13.94 18.33 17.09
CA ARG A 106 -15.29 18.76 16.77
C ARG A 106 -15.73 18.25 15.41
N SER A 107 -16.93 17.70 15.39
CA SER A 107 -17.73 17.46 14.18
C SER A 107 -18.70 18.66 13.96
N GLU A 108 -19.63 18.52 13.04
CA GLU A 108 -20.66 19.54 12.82
C GLU A 108 -21.60 19.70 14.02
N ASN A 109 -21.86 18.61 14.76
CA ASN A 109 -22.88 18.60 15.80
C ASN A 109 -22.34 18.24 17.20
N ASP A 110 -21.13 17.71 17.30
CA ASP A 110 -20.60 17.14 18.53
C ASP A 110 -19.18 17.63 18.83
N GLU A 111 -18.86 17.69 20.13
CA GLU A 111 -17.52 17.90 20.64
C GLU A 111 -17.10 16.71 21.50
N TYR A 112 -15.90 16.23 21.26
CA TYR A 112 -15.26 15.15 22.03
C TYR A 112 -13.94 15.66 22.61
N LYS A 113 -13.64 15.28 23.86
CA LYS A 113 -12.41 15.63 24.54
C LYS A 113 -11.62 14.39 24.93
N PHE A 114 -10.33 14.42 24.65
CA PHE A 114 -9.42 13.32 24.90
C PHE A 114 -8.08 13.80 25.47
N GLU A 115 -7.46 12.98 26.34
CA GLU A 115 -6.12 13.28 26.85
C GLU A 115 -5.05 13.15 25.75
N LYS A 116 -5.25 12.24 24.81
CA LYS A 116 -4.32 12.00 23.69
C LYS A 116 -5.10 11.75 22.42
N THR A 117 -4.65 12.39 21.34
CA THR A 117 -5.25 12.25 20.01
C THR A 117 -4.20 11.83 19.00
N VAL A 118 -4.58 10.90 18.12
CA VAL A 118 -3.75 10.49 16.98
C VAL A 118 -4.49 10.89 15.70
N VAL A 119 -3.90 11.76 14.89
CA VAL A 119 -4.40 12.10 13.57
C VAL A 119 -3.93 11.06 12.57
N ALA A 120 -4.83 10.23 12.08
CA ALA A 120 -4.57 9.14 11.15
C ALA A 120 -5.52 9.22 9.92
N SER A 121 -5.76 10.42 9.42
CA SER A 121 -6.75 10.72 8.38
C SER A 121 -6.17 10.62 6.95
N GLY A 122 -5.02 9.95 6.77
CA GLY A 122 -4.37 9.80 5.46
C GLY A 122 -4.10 11.16 4.81
N ALA A 123 -4.49 11.32 3.56
CA ALA A 123 -4.29 12.55 2.79
C ALA A 123 -4.98 13.79 3.40
N PHE A 124 -6.01 13.59 4.24
CA PHE A 124 -6.72 14.67 4.94
C PHE A 124 -6.05 15.11 6.24
N SER A 125 -4.98 14.45 6.68
CA SER A 125 -4.32 14.76 7.97
C SER A 125 -3.80 16.18 8.02
N LYS A 126 -3.25 16.69 6.90
CA LYS A 126 -2.66 18.04 6.83
C LYS A 126 -3.65 19.14 7.26
N SER A 127 -4.88 19.08 6.78
CA SER A 127 -5.91 20.10 7.11
C SER A 127 -6.27 20.13 8.60
N LEU A 128 -6.06 19.04 9.33
CA LEU A 128 -6.26 18.96 10.77
C LEU A 128 -5.03 19.42 11.55
N THR A 129 -3.83 19.01 11.12
CA THR A 129 -2.58 19.39 11.80
C THR A 129 -2.22 20.85 11.62
N ASP A 130 -2.56 21.46 10.48
CA ASP A 130 -2.38 22.90 10.25
C ASP A 130 -3.13 23.76 11.29
N GLN A 131 -4.27 23.26 11.83
CA GLN A 131 -5.04 23.94 12.89
C GLN A 131 -4.31 23.97 14.24
N LEU A 132 -3.36 23.05 14.45
CA LEU A 132 -2.49 23.02 15.62
C LEU A 132 -1.19 23.81 15.44
N GLY A 133 -1.00 24.47 14.29
CA GLY A 133 0.23 25.13 13.91
C GLY A 133 1.33 24.18 13.43
N GLU A 134 1.01 22.89 13.24
CA GLU A 134 1.94 21.86 12.79
C GLU A 134 1.89 21.72 11.25
N ASN A 135 2.87 22.27 10.58
CA ASN A 135 2.97 22.18 9.12
C ASN A 135 3.70 20.89 8.70
N ILE A 136 2.96 19.88 8.32
CA ILE A 136 3.52 18.63 7.76
C ILE A 136 3.61 18.72 6.22
N PRO A 137 4.75 18.33 5.60
CA PRO A 137 4.93 18.33 4.15
C PRO A 137 4.21 17.14 3.51
N LEU A 138 2.89 17.10 3.62
CA LEU A 138 2.02 16.05 3.08
C LEU A 138 1.30 16.58 1.85
N ASP A 139 1.37 15.83 0.75
CA ASP A 139 0.59 16.04 -0.46
C ASP A 139 -0.16 14.75 -0.83
N THR A 140 -0.98 14.83 -1.86
CA THR A 140 -1.84 13.72 -2.29
C THR A 140 -1.27 13.02 -3.50
N GLU A 141 -1.31 11.70 -3.48
CA GLU A 141 -1.00 10.83 -4.61
C GLU A 141 -2.19 9.91 -4.86
N ARG A 142 -2.94 10.16 -5.93
CA ARG A 142 -4.09 9.35 -6.31
C ARG A 142 -3.62 8.18 -7.15
N GLY A 143 -3.73 6.97 -6.61
CA GLY A 143 -3.40 5.73 -7.32
C GLY A 143 -4.58 5.20 -8.13
N TYR A 144 -4.29 4.74 -9.35
CA TYR A 144 -5.26 4.10 -10.23
C TYR A 144 -4.96 2.62 -10.37
N HIS A 145 -6.01 1.83 -10.53
CA HIS A 145 -5.88 0.41 -10.81
C HIS A 145 -7.02 -0.11 -11.70
N VAL A 146 -6.73 -1.19 -12.40
CA VAL A 146 -7.74 -2.00 -13.11
C VAL A 146 -7.85 -3.35 -12.42
N HIS A 147 -9.05 -3.83 -12.23
CA HIS A 147 -9.32 -5.12 -11.60
C HIS A 147 -9.92 -6.10 -12.62
N PHE A 148 -9.26 -7.23 -12.82
CA PHE A 148 -9.71 -8.35 -13.65
C PHE A 148 -10.28 -9.42 -12.75
N LYS A 149 -11.62 -9.53 -12.70
CA LYS A 149 -12.32 -10.48 -11.86
C LYS A 149 -12.01 -11.92 -12.27
N ASP A 150 -12.06 -12.82 -11.32
CA ASP A 150 -11.93 -14.29 -11.51
C ASP A 150 -10.62 -14.70 -12.21
N CYS A 151 -9.59 -13.86 -12.18
CA CYS A 151 -8.29 -14.08 -12.81
C CYS A 151 -7.14 -14.30 -11.80
N ASP A 152 -7.42 -14.44 -10.51
CA ASP A 152 -6.41 -14.61 -9.44
C ASP A 152 -5.57 -15.89 -9.63
N HIS A 153 -6.14 -16.91 -10.26
CA HIS A 153 -5.46 -18.17 -10.60
C HIS A 153 -4.33 -18.02 -11.64
N LEU A 154 -4.27 -16.90 -12.37
CA LEU A 154 -3.26 -16.68 -13.40
C LEU A 154 -1.87 -16.38 -12.84
N LEU A 155 -1.77 -15.83 -11.63
CA LEU A 155 -0.51 -15.59 -10.93
C LEU A 155 -0.55 -16.18 -9.53
N SER A 156 0.55 -16.78 -9.09
CA SER A 156 0.66 -17.32 -7.75
C SER A 156 1.12 -16.27 -6.72
N ARG A 157 1.75 -15.20 -7.17
CA ARG A 157 2.36 -14.11 -6.38
C ARG A 157 2.36 -12.80 -7.14
N PRO A 158 2.60 -11.64 -6.47
CA PRO A 158 2.75 -10.36 -7.16
C PRO A 158 3.94 -10.35 -8.10
N VAL A 159 3.73 -9.82 -9.31
CA VAL A 159 4.76 -9.57 -10.30
C VAL A 159 4.82 -8.08 -10.58
N ILE A 160 6.00 -7.47 -10.46
CA ILE A 160 6.24 -6.05 -10.67
C ILE A 160 7.07 -5.86 -11.94
N PHE A 161 6.53 -5.14 -12.92
CA PHE A 161 7.24 -4.70 -14.13
C PHE A 161 8.01 -3.41 -13.84
N SER A 162 9.23 -3.56 -13.41
CA SER A 162 10.02 -2.43 -12.92
C SER A 162 10.29 -1.34 -13.98
N ASN A 163 10.50 -1.73 -15.25
CA ASN A 163 10.74 -0.78 -16.34
C ASN A 163 9.50 -0.02 -16.79
N ARG A 164 8.32 -0.55 -16.45
CA ARG A 164 7.03 -0.01 -16.88
C ARG A 164 6.25 0.61 -15.73
N GLY A 165 6.78 0.50 -14.50
CA GLY A 165 6.19 1.14 -13.33
C GLY A 165 4.84 0.58 -12.89
N PHE A 166 4.53 -0.69 -13.19
CA PHE A 166 3.29 -1.30 -12.74
C PHE A 166 3.49 -2.67 -12.09
N GLY A 167 2.54 -3.05 -11.25
CA GLY A 167 2.51 -4.36 -10.59
C GLY A 167 1.18 -5.08 -10.79
N ILE A 168 1.22 -6.41 -10.69
CA ILE A 168 0.06 -7.29 -10.85
C ILE A 168 0.00 -8.21 -9.63
N PRO A 169 -0.57 -7.79 -8.50
CA PRO A 169 -0.85 -8.68 -7.38
C PRO A 169 -2.11 -9.52 -7.64
N PRO A 170 -2.07 -10.84 -7.37
CA PRO A 170 -3.28 -11.65 -7.26
C PRO A 170 -4.03 -11.26 -5.98
N MET A 171 -5.28 -10.86 -6.12
CA MET A 171 -6.18 -10.50 -5.03
C MET A 171 -7.23 -11.60 -4.84
N GLU A 172 -7.98 -11.56 -3.76
CA GLU A 172 -9.04 -12.55 -3.47
C GLU A 172 -10.09 -12.65 -4.59
N GLN A 173 -10.36 -11.55 -5.28
CA GLN A 173 -11.41 -11.46 -6.30
C GLN A 173 -10.86 -11.37 -7.74
N GLY A 174 -9.57 -11.64 -7.96
CA GLY A 174 -8.96 -11.60 -9.28
C GLY A 174 -7.58 -10.94 -9.30
N LEU A 175 -7.12 -10.50 -10.46
CA LEU A 175 -5.87 -9.75 -10.61
C LEU A 175 -6.13 -8.26 -10.56
N ARG A 176 -5.26 -7.53 -9.86
CA ARG A 176 -5.25 -6.07 -9.86
C ARG A 176 -4.00 -5.58 -10.58
N VAL A 177 -4.16 -4.73 -11.59
CA VAL A 177 -3.04 -4.03 -12.23
C VAL A 177 -2.97 -2.62 -11.67
N VAL A 178 -1.86 -2.27 -11.04
CA VAL A 178 -1.63 -0.98 -10.36
C VAL A 178 -0.34 -0.34 -10.84
N GLY A 179 -0.25 1.00 -10.87
CA GLY A 179 1.02 1.66 -11.22
C GLY A 179 0.89 3.11 -11.67
N THR A 180 -0.28 3.53 -12.10
CA THR A 180 -0.51 4.93 -12.48
C THR A 180 -0.89 5.75 -11.27
N VAL A 181 -0.28 6.92 -11.12
CA VAL A 181 -0.55 7.89 -10.05
C VAL A 181 -0.77 9.28 -10.61
N GLU A 182 -1.50 10.09 -9.88
CA GLU A 182 -1.83 11.47 -10.19
C GLU A 182 -1.56 12.36 -8.99
N PHE A 183 -0.86 13.46 -9.21
CA PHE A 183 -0.64 14.53 -8.24
C PHE A 183 -1.60 15.69 -8.54
N GLY A 184 -2.82 15.58 -8.07
CA GLY A 184 -3.91 16.52 -8.40
C GLY A 184 -4.51 17.26 -7.20
N GLY A 185 -3.99 17.05 -5.99
CA GLY A 185 -4.61 17.57 -4.77
C GLY A 185 -5.87 16.78 -4.39
N LEU A 186 -6.51 17.19 -3.29
CA LEU A 186 -7.69 16.50 -2.74
C LEU A 186 -8.97 16.80 -3.53
N ASP A 187 -9.12 18.03 -4.01
CA ASP A 187 -10.40 18.57 -4.50
C ASP A 187 -10.60 18.41 -6.01
N ASN A 188 -9.53 18.12 -6.75
CA ASN A 188 -9.63 17.93 -8.19
C ASN A 188 -10.32 16.61 -8.54
N PRO A 189 -11.17 16.58 -9.57
CA PRO A 189 -11.75 15.34 -10.06
C PRO A 189 -10.65 14.41 -10.61
N PRO A 190 -10.90 13.09 -10.65
CA PRO A 190 -10.01 12.15 -11.32
C PRO A 190 -9.85 12.49 -12.81
N SER A 191 -8.62 12.34 -13.34
CA SER A 191 -8.33 12.51 -14.77
C SER A 191 -8.78 11.32 -15.62
#